data_fc6170e926dc94d37018c0e8b91a12be
#
_entry.id   fc6170e926dc94d37018c0e8b91a12be
#
_cell.length_a   1.000
_cell.length_b   1.000
_cell.length_c   1.000
_cell.angle_alpha   90.00
_cell.angle_beta   90.00
_cell.angle_gamma   90.00
#
_symmetry.space_group_name_H-M   'P 1'
#
loop_
_entity.id
_entity.type
_entity.pdbx_description
1 polymer ?
#
loop_
_entity_poly.entity_id
_entity_poly.type
_entity_poly.pdbx_seq_one_letter_code
_entity_poly.pdbx_strand_id
1 'polypeptide(L)'
;MMYPKPKRKKKRKKHPPSIIPGQKGICFLCARLHGDYTEKYTEVHHVFFGSGRRNISEQNGFTCSLCLAHHREGPEAVHGKTRKYREYLCRIFQKEYERTHTREEFMELIGKDYLKGNGKQCLDE
;
A
#
# COMPACT_ATOMS: atom_id res chain seq x y z
N MET A 1 -35.84 -30.61 16.68
CA MET A 1 -35.67 -29.61 16.49
C MET A 1 -34.50 -29.33 15.96
N MET A 2 -34.38 -28.68 15.23
CA MET A 2 -33.33 -28.39 14.67
C MET A 2 -32.86 -27.14 14.97
N TYR A 3 -31.83 -26.99 15.36
CA TYR A 3 -31.28 -25.86 15.48
C TYR A 3 -30.65 -25.44 14.35
N PRO A 4 -30.56 -24.34 14.07
CA PRO A 4 -29.91 -23.85 12.95
C PRO A 4 -28.53 -24.03 13.23
N LYS A 5 -27.81 -24.46 12.37
CA LYS A 5 -26.56 -24.65 12.49
C LYS A 5 -25.92 -23.42 12.75
N PRO A 6 -25.07 -23.31 13.51
CA PRO A 6 -24.39 -22.16 13.81
C PRO A 6 -23.77 -21.70 12.60
N LYS A 7 -23.82 -20.52 12.33
CA LYS A 7 -23.31 -20.04 11.22
C LYS A 7 -21.93 -20.20 11.26
N ARG A 8 -21.36 -20.74 10.40
CA ARG A 8 -20.06 -20.90 10.31
C ARG A 8 -19.49 -19.62 10.28
N LYS A 9 -18.66 -19.24 11.10
CA LYS A 9 -18.02 -18.12 11.04
C LYS A 9 -17.33 -18.04 9.81
N LYS A 10 -17.49 -17.11 9.03
CA LYS A 10 -16.83 -17.00 7.86
C LYS A 10 -15.44 -16.83 8.20
N LYS A 11 -14.61 -17.59 7.76
CA LYS A 11 -13.28 -17.48 7.97
C LYS A 11 -12.78 -16.22 7.40
N ARG A 12 -12.08 -15.39 8.08
CA ARG A 12 -11.56 -14.26 7.54
C ARG A 12 -10.61 -14.64 6.51
N LYS A 13 -10.64 -14.07 5.39
CA LYS A 13 -9.77 -14.36 4.37
C LYS A 13 -8.45 -13.92 4.83
N LYS A 14 -7.47 -14.67 4.77
CA LYS A 14 -6.17 -14.27 5.09
C LYS A 14 -5.62 -13.44 3.99
N HIS A 15 -5.23 -12.28 4.21
CA HIS A 15 -4.65 -11.43 3.20
C HIS A 15 -3.16 -11.62 3.20
N PRO A 16 -2.52 -11.58 2.08
CA PRO A 16 -1.09 -11.76 2.02
C PRO A 16 -0.37 -10.59 2.66
N PRO A 17 0.81 -10.77 3.11
CA PRO A 17 1.57 -9.67 3.69
C PRO A 17 1.99 -8.71 2.60
N SER A 18 2.51 -7.58 2.98
CA SER A 18 2.98 -6.60 2.02
C SER A 18 4.09 -7.20 1.18
N ILE A 19 4.15 -6.84 -0.08
CA ILE A 19 5.21 -7.34 -0.94
C ILE A 19 6.55 -6.72 -0.56
N ILE A 20 6.54 -5.68 0.26
CA ILE A 20 7.77 -5.13 0.79
C ILE A 20 7.79 -5.46 2.26
N PRO A 21 8.62 -6.40 2.68
CA PRO A 21 8.59 -6.86 4.07
C PRO A 21 9.26 -5.92 5.05
N GLY A 22 9.23 -6.30 6.30
CA GLY A 22 9.96 -5.57 7.33
C GLY A 22 9.32 -4.31 7.84
N GLN A 23 8.02 -4.23 7.79
CA GLN A 23 7.37 -3.00 8.17
C GLN A 23 6.60 -3.06 9.47
N LYS A 24 6.64 -4.19 10.19
CA LYS A 24 5.87 -4.28 11.38
C LYS A 24 6.17 -3.18 12.37
N GLY A 25 5.24 -2.34 12.66
CA GLY A 25 5.44 -1.25 13.63
C GLY A 25 6.34 -0.13 13.16
N ILE A 26 6.76 -0.15 11.90
CA ILE A 26 7.64 0.88 11.40
C ILE A 26 6.96 1.59 10.26
N CYS A 27 6.94 2.89 10.33
CA CYS A 27 6.30 3.66 9.28
C CYS A 27 7.17 3.62 8.04
N PHE A 28 6.61 3.17 6.94
CA PHE A 28 7.35 3.04 5.70
C PHE A 28 7.92 4.37 5.23
N LEU A 29 7.14 5.44 5.34
CA LEU A 29 7.62 6.73 4.90
C LEU A 29 8.62 7.36 5.87
N CYS A 30 8.46 7.15 7.16
CA CYS A 30 9.44 7.65 8.10
C CYS A 30 10.77 6.99 7.80
N ALA A 31 10.76 5.71 7.52
CA ALA A 31 12.00 5.01 7.24
C ALA A 31 12.62 5.51 5.93
N ARG A 32 11.81 5.62 4.92
CA ARG A 32 12.36 6.01 3.63
C ARG A 32 12.72 7.49 3.50
N LEU A 33 11.94 8.34 4.08
CA LEU A 33 12.21 9.76 3.92
C LEU A 33 13.15 10.30 4.97
N HIS A 34 13.12 9.72 6.16
CA HIS A 34 13.89 10.28 7.25
C HIS A 34 14.84 9.29 7.93
N GLY A 35 14.93 8.09 7.43
CA GLY A 35 15.79 7.11 8.05
C GLY A 35 15.34 6.72 9.44
N ASP A 36 14.08 6.92 9.76
CA ASP A 36 13.56 6.69 11.09
C ASP A 36 12.90 5.34 11.18
N TYR A 37 13.54 4.41 11.83
CA TYR A 37 13.02 3.06 11.96
C TYR A 37 12.47 2.76 13.36
N THR A 38 12.12 3.79 14.12
CA THR A 38 11.61 3.56 15.44
C THR A 38 10.21 2.99 15.36
N GLU A 39 9.89 2.12 16.27
CA GLU A 39 8.57 1.53 16.28
C GLU A 39 7.58 2.52 16.75
N LYS A 40 6.44 2.58 16.14
CA LYS A 40 5.39 3.50 16.54
C LYS A 40 4.06 2.95 16.09
N TYR A 41 3.01 3.56 16.48
CA TYR A 41 1.70 3.14 16.06
C TYR A 41 1.59 3.37 14.56
N THR A 42 1.16 2.37 13.83
CA THR A 42 1.00 2.52 12.39
C THR A 42 -0.34 1.97 11.98
N GLU A 43 -0.80 2.43 10.84
CA GLU A 43 -2.04 1.96 10.25
C GLU A 43 -1.72 1.39 8.89
N VAL A 44 -2.52 0.46 8.43
CA VAL A 44 -2.28 -0.13 7.12
C VAL A 44 -2.83 0.78 6.05
N HIS A 45 -2.00 1.10 5.08
CA HIS A 45 -2.42 1.94 3.98
C HIS A 45 -2.44 1.09 2.72
N HIS A 46 -3.54 1.15 1.99
CA HIS A 46 -3.67 0.44 0.73
C HIS A 46 -3.08 1.35 -0.35
N VAL A 47 -2.02 0.91 -0.97
CA VAL A 47 -1.25 1.77 -1.85
C VAL A 47 -2.00 2.22 -3.09
N PHE A 48 -2.72 1.31 -3.74
CA PHE A 48 -3.46 1.70 -4.91
C PHE A 48 -4.91 1.95 -4.50
N PHE A 49 -5.45 3.05 -4.94
CA PHE A 49 -6.74 3.48 -4.51
C PHE A 49 -7.68 3.71 -5.64
N GLY A 50 -8.89 4.00 -5.36
CA GLY A 50 -9.90 4.18 -6.36
C GLY A 50 -10.83 3.01 -6.33
N SER A 51 -11.84 3.06 -7.17
CA SER A 51 -12.85 2.05 -7.21
C SER A 51 -12.27 0.69 -7.45
N GLY A 52 -12.46 -0.20 -6.55
CA GLY A 52 -11.98 -1.56 -6.70
C GLY A 52 -10.52 -1.77 -6.44
N ARG A 53 -9.72 -0.73 -6.41
CA ARG A 53 -8.30 -0.91 -6.25
C ARG A 53 -7.89 -1.19 -4.83
N ARG A 54 -8.70 -0.79 -3.87
CA ARG A 54 -8.39 -1.07 -2.50
C ARG A 54 -8.38 -2.57 -2.28
N ASN A 55 -9.35 -3.29 -2.83
CA ASN A 55 -9.40 -4.72 -2.71
C ASN A 55 -8.24 -5.37 -3.44
N ILE A 56 -7.88 -4.85 -4.58
CA ILE A 56 -6.77 -5.37 -5.32
C ILE A 56 -5.49 -5.18 -4.53
N SER A 57 -5.34 -4.03 -3.89
CA SER A 57 -4.18 -3.75 -3.07
C SER A 57 -4.10 -4.75 -1.94
N GLU A 58 -5.21 -4.99 -1.29
CA GLU A 58 -5.21 -5.90 -0.17
C GLU A 58 -4.92 -7.32 -0.60
N GLN A 59 -5.46 -7.76 -1.69
CA GLN A 59 -5.27 -9.12 -2.15
C GLN A 59 -3.90 -9.39 -2.71
N ASN A 60 -3.21 -8.37 -3.14
CA ASN A 60 -1.91 -8.54 -3.75
C ASN A 60 -0.75 -8.04 -2.91
N GLY A 61 -1.02 -7.65 -1.68
CA GLY A 61 0.06 -7.19 -0.82
C GLY A 61 0.56 -5.81 -1.12
N PHE A 62 -0.25 -4.98 -1.76
CA PHE A 62 0.16 -3.60 -2.03
C PHE A 62 -0.27 -2.76 -0.84
N THR A 63 0.31 -3.07 0.31
CA THR A 63 -0.03 -2.34 1.53
C THR A 63 1.24 -1.94 2.24
N CYS A 64 1.18 -0.89 3.00
CA CYS A 64 2.32 -0.50 3.80
C CYS A 64 1.84 0.07 5.12
N SER A 65 2.73 0.11 6.09
CA SER A 65 2.40 0.64 7.40
C SER A 65 2.81 2.09 7.46
N LEU A 66 1.92 2.96 7.84
CA LEU A 66 2.22 4.38 7.93
C LEU A 66 1.78 4.91 9.28
N CYS A 67 2.55 5.81 9.85
CA CYS A 67 2.18 6.42 11.11
C CYS A 67 1.08 7.43 10.83
N LEU A 68 0.46 7.96 11.85
CA LEU A 68 -0.65 8.88 11.64
C LEU A 68 -0.22 10.11 10.87
N ALA A 69 0.95 10.62 11.15
CA ALA A 69 1.41 11.82 10.46
C ALA A 69 1.57 11.59 8.96
N HIS A 70 1.97 10.41 8.56
CA HIS A 70 2.14 10.14 7.14
C HIS A 70 0.90 9.51 6.51
N HIS A 71 0.00 9.01 7.32
CA HIS A 71 -1.21 8.39 6.77
C HIS A 71 -2.32 9.42 6.60
N ARG A 72 -2.64 10.17 7.60
CA ARG A 72 -3.77 11.08 7.49
C ARG A 72 -3.69 12.39 8.24
N GLU A 73 -2.74 12.56 9.11
CA GLU A 73 -2.77 13.75 9.93
C GLU A 73 -1.73 14.81 9.69
N GLY A 74 -0.68 14.54 9.05
CA GLY A 74 0.38 15.52 8.89
C GLY A 74 0.41 16.13 7.52
N PRO A 75 1.28 17.09 7.33
CA PRO A 75 1.39 17.73 6.03
C PRO A 75 1.90 16.80 4.97
N GLU A 76 2.57 15.72 5.36
CA GLU A 76 3.05 14.78 4.39
C GLU A 76 2.14 13.57 4.29
N ALA A 77 0.94 13.64 4.83
CA ALA A 77 0.04 12.51 4.85
C ALA A 77 -0.45 12.16 3.47
N VAL A 78 -0.48 10.87 3.17
CA VAL A 78 -0.93 10.43 1.85
C VAL A 78 -2.39 10.74 1.61
N HIS A 79 -3.18 10.81 2.67
CA HIS A 79 -4.59 11.19 2.51
C HIS A 79 -4.80 12.69 2.71
N GLY A 80 -3.73 13.44 2.74
CA GLY A 80 -3.84 14.87 2.94
C GLY A 80 -3.98 15.60 1.64
N LYS A 81 -3.75 16.88 1.66
CA LYS A 81 -3.87 17.69 0.50
C LYS A 81 -2.84 17.44 -0.55
N THR A 82 -1.62 17.17 -0.15
CA THR A 82 -0.62 16.98 -1.15
C THR A 82 -0.68 15.54 -1.48
N ARG A 83 -0.60 15.12 -2.68
CA ARG A 83 -0.63 13.75 -3.04
C ARG A 83 0.71 13.23 -3.44
N LYS A 84 1.76 14.00 -3.16
CA LYS A 84 3.07 13.65 -3.50
C LYS A 84 3.48 12.27 -3.05
N TYR A 85 3.29 11.95 -1.79
CA TYR A 85 3.73 10.69 -1.31
C TYR A 85 2.78 9.54 -1.63
N ARG A 86 1.58 9.86 -1.98
CA ARG A 86 0.66 8.86 -2.42
C ARG A 86 1.15 8.27 -3.71
N GLU A 87 1.53 9.08 -4.67
CA GLU A 87 2.02 8.58 -5.92
C GLU A 87 3.42 8.02 -5.81
N TYR A 88 4.19 8.53 -4.90
CA TYR A 88 5.51 8.03 -4.62
C TYR A 88 5.40 6.56 -4.21
N LEU A 89 4.46 6.24 -3.33
CA LEU A 89 4.26 4.87 -2.91
C LEU A 89 3.79 4.00 -4.07
N CYS A 90 2.94 4.52 -4.91
CA CYS A 90 2.48 3.76 -6.06
C CYS A 90 3.65 3.37 -6.95
N ARG A 91 4.58 4.28 -7.14
CA ARG A 91 5.72 3.98 -7.96
C ARG A 91 6.62 2.94 -7.32
N ILE A 92 6.84 3.04 -6.02
CA ILE A 92 7.67 2.09 -5.34
C ILE A 92 7.06 0.70 -5.42
N PHE A 93 5.76 0.61 -5.20
CA PHE A 93 5.12 -0.70 -5.21
C PHE A 93 5.00 -1.26 -6.63
N GLN A 94 4.87 -0.40 -7.62
CA GLN A 94 4.86 -0.90 -8.99
C GLN A 94 6.24 -1.45 -9.34
N LYS A 95 7.31 -0.77 -8.94
CA LYS A 95 8.63 -1.25 -9.23
C LYS A 95 8.87 -2.57 -8.55
N GLU A 96 8.40 -2.70 -7.33
CA GLU A 96 8.61 -3.94 -6.61
C GLU A 96 7.84 -5.09 -7.27
N TYR A 97 6.64 -4.83 -7.72
CA TYR A 97 5.83 -5.85 -8.37
C TYR A 97 6.51 -6.27 -9.68
N GLU A 98 7.06 -5.32 -10.38
CA GLU A 98 7.67 -5.62 -11.68
C GLU A 98 9.00 -6.33 -11.58
N ARG A 99 9.48 -6.55 -10.38
CA ARG A 99 10.68 -7.34 -10.22
C ARG A 99 10.37 -8.80 -10.51
N THR A 100 9.14 -9.24 -10.33
CA THR A 100 8.78 -10.62 -10.56
C THR A 100 7.62 -10.77 -11.53
N HIS A 101 7.04 -9.67 -12.01
CA HIS A 101 5.92 -9.73 -12.93
C HIS A 101 6.17 -8.74 -14.06
N THR A 102 5.37 -8.79 -15.08
CA THR A 102 5.57 -7.88 -16.20
C THR A 102 4.75 -6.62 -16.02
N ARG A 103 5.07 -5.60 -16.78
CA ARG A 103 4.30 -4.38 -16.78
C ARG A 103 2.88 -4.65 -17.25
N GLU A 104 2.72 -5.55 -18.19
CA GLU A 104 1.42 -5.89 -18.67
C GLU A 104 0.58 -6.49 -17.57
N GLU A 105 1.18 -7.33 -16.73
CA GLU A 105 0.45 -7.92 -15.63
C GLU A 105 0.04 -6.84 -14.64
N PHE A 106 0.91 -5.87 -14.41
CA PHE A 106 0.58 -4.79 -13.50
C PHE A 106 -0.57 -3.97 -14.07
N MET A 107 -0.54 -3.69 -15.36
CA MET A 107 -1.59 -2.91 -15.99
C MET A 107 -2.92 -3.64 -15.95
N GLU A 108 -2.89 -4.95 -16.03
CA GLU A 108 -4.11 -5.68 -15.96
C GLU A 108 -4.70 -5.60 -14.58
N LEU A 109 -3.90 -5.58 -13.55
CA LEU A 109 -4.38 -5.49 -12.22
C LEU A 109 -4.83 -4.09 -11.86
N ILE A 110 -4.03 -3.11 -12.11
CA ILE A 110 -4.26 -1.75 -11.63
C ILE A 110 -4.85 -0.82 -12.67
N GLY A 111 -4.45 -0.98 -13.89
CA GLY A 111 -4.98 -0.14 -14.96
C GLY A 111 -4.32 1.20 -15.14
N LYS A 112 -3.24 1.46 -14.44
CA LYS A 112 -2.55 2.73 -14.59
C LYS A 112 -1.07 2.51 -14.38
N ASP A 113 -0.25 3.17 -15.15
CA ASP A 113 1.19 3.01 -15.09
C ASP A 113 1.79 4.20 -14.36
N TYR A 114 2.25 4.02 -13.15
CA TYR A 114 2.82 5.11 -12.36
C TYR A 114 4.29 5.34 -12.68
N LEU A 115 4.91 4.41 -13.37
CA LEU A 115 6.31 4.59 -13.72
C LEU A 115 6.52 5.30 -15.03
N LYS A 116 5.45 5.45 -15.84
CA LYS A 116 5.56 6.06 -17.06
C LYS A 116 5.66 7.44 -16.74
N GLY A 117 6.43 7.93 -16.44
CA GLY A 117 6.50 9.13 -16.10
C GLY A 117 6.63 10.14 -16.72
N ASN A 118 6.70 11.02 -16.45
CA ASN A 118 6.76 11.91 -17.08
C ASN A 118 7.84 12.49 -16.65
N GLY A 119 8.54 12.03 -16.50
CA GLY A 119 9.65 12.46 -16.27
C GLY A 119 9.90 13.47 -15.34
N LYS A 120 9.67 14.06 -14.87
CA LYS A 120 9.90 14.98 -14.08
C LYS A 120 10.29 14.57 -12.95
N GLN A 121 10.82 14.37 -12.34
CA GLN A 121 11.17 13.92 -11.43
C GLN A 121 11.06 13.52 -10.52
N CYS A 122 11.40 13.28 -10.00
CA CYS A 122 11.05 12.72 -9.24
C CYS A 122 11.69 12.33 -8.16
N LEU A 123 11.36 11.94 -7.34
CA LEU A 123 11.91 11.54 -6.34
C LEU A 123 12.52 10.43 -6.54
N ASP A 124 13.17 10.05 -6.61
CA ASP A 124 13.68 8.93 -6.94
C ASP A 124 14.19 8.39 -6.06
N GLU A 125 14.30 7.80 -5.79
CA GLU A 125 14.69 7.13 -4.95
C GLU A 125 15.50 6.63 -5.07
#